data_4708a01fb7daef799db46fe5f8108331
#
_entry.id   4708a01fb7daef799db46fe5f8108331
#
_cell.length_a   1.000
_cell.length_b   1.000
_cell.length_c   1.000
_cell.angle_alpha   90.00
_cell.angle_beta   90.00
_cell.angle_gamma   90.00
#
_symmetry.space_group_name_H-M   'P 1'
#
loop_
_entity.id
_entity.type
_entity.pdbx_description
1 polymer ?
#
loop_
_entity_poly.entity_id
_entity_poly.type
_entity_poly.pdbx_seq_one_letter_code
_entity_poly.pdbx_strand_id
1 'polypeptide(L)'
;MLQFTPLRTAIIAIVAVLGIVFAIPNFFSKDTTANWPGWLPHNGMTLGLDLQGGSYLLLQVNKDSVIAERLKSLRRDARQILASENGIGNIITTDADGLSIELTDPTQKAAAQTALQKLQPSGVFGVGGNSQELVFGETPDGKLTVKLSAQGISDRMSSLVAQSIEVIRKRVDEVGTTEPTIQRQGTDRVLVQVPGFN
;
A
#
# COMPACT_ATOMS: atom_id res chain seq x y z
N MET A 1 54.12 36.15 -8.87
CA MET A 1 53.43 36.36 -7.60
C MET A 1 52.02 36.83 -7.92
N LEU A 2 51.00 36.07 -7.57
CA LEU A 2 49.60 36.46 -7.74
C LEU A 2 49.26 37.57 -6.73
N GLN A 3 49.22 38.82 -7.19
CA GLN A 3 48.77 39.94 -6.36
C GLN A 3 47.25 40.02 -6.45
N PHE A 4 46.58 39.61 -5.41
CA PHE A 4 45.12 39.81 -5.29
C PHE A 4 44.87 41.29 -4.94
N THR A 5 43.98 41.92 -5.66
CA THR A 5 43.52 43.27 -5.30
C THR A 5 42.78 43.20 -3.95
N PRO A 6 42.92 44.20 -3.05
CA PRO A 6 42.34 44.19 -1.72
C PRO A 6 40.82 43.95 -1.75
N LEU A 7 40.14 44.42 -2.79
CA LEU A 7 38.70 44.17 -2.97
C LEU A 7 38.38 42.69 -3.18
N ARG A 8 39.18 41.97 -4.00
CA ARG A 8 38.96 40.53 -4.22
C ARG A 8 39.24 39.73 -2.95
N THR A 9 40.24 40.07 -2.21
CA THR A 9 40.54 39.45 -0.90
C THR A 9 39.40 39.66 0.09
N ALA A 10 38.85 40.87 0.14
CA ALA A 10 37.70 41.17 1.00
C ALA A 10 36.45 40.35 0.63
N ILE A 11 36.16 40.24 -0.67
CA ILE A 11 35.01 39.42 -1.12
C ILE A 11 35.21 37.95 -0.75
N ILE A 12 36.38 37.40 -0.98
CA ILE A 12 36.68 35.99 -0.64
C ILE A 12 36.56 35.78 0.89
N ALA A 13 37.06 36.70 1.70
CA ALA A 13 36.94 36.62 3.15
C ALA A 13 35.51 36.67 3.61
N ILE A 14 34.65 37.53 3.05
CA ILE A 14 33.23 37.62 3.36
C ILE A 14 32.51 36.30 3.01
N VAL A 15 32.75 35.76 1.82
CA VAL A 15 32.12 34.49 1.41
C VAL A 15 32.57 33.32 2.30
N ALA A 16 33.86 33.28 2.69
CA ALA A 16 34.39 32.28 3.59
C ALA A 16 33.72 32.36 5.00
N VAL A 17 33.61 33.58 5.54
CA VAL A 17 32.94 33.82 6.83
C VAL A 17 31.47 33.43 6.75
N LEU A 18 30.72 33.80 5.69
CA LEU A 18 29.34 33.38 5.49
C LEU A 18 29.24 31.85 5.42
N GLY A 19 30.12 31.17 4.66
CA GLY A 19 30.14 29.70 4.60
C GLY A 19 30.33 29.05 5.95
N ILE A 20 31.24 29.59 6.78
CA ILE A 20 31.46 29.11 8.13
C ILE A 20 30.21 29.32 9.00
N VAL A 21 29.57 30.50 8.96
CA VAL A 21 28.35 30.79 9.73
C VAL A 21 27.23 29.83 9.37
N PHE A 22 27.04 29.52 8.09
CA PHE A 22 26.04 28.54 7.65
C PHE A 22 26.38 27.08 8.01
N ALA A 23 27.66 26.77 8.20
CA ALA A 23 28.10 25.43 8.59
C ALA A 23 28.01 25.18 10.11
N ILE A 24 28.06 26.23 10.92
CA ILE A 24 28.07 26.15 12.40
C ILE A 24 26.88 25.31 12.97
N PRO A 25 25.61 25.43 12.50
CA PRO A 25 24.51 24.66 13.05
C PRO A 25 24.70 23.13 12.98
N ASN A 26 25.54 22.66 12.04
CA ASN A 26 25.80 21.22 11.90
C ASN A 26 26.67 20.62 13.00
N PHE A 27 27.35 21.46 13.78
CA PHE A 27 28.24 21.03 14.88
C PHE A 27 27.55 21.05 16.25
N PHE A 28 26.33 21.63 16.34
CA PHE A 28 25.59 21.75 17.58
C PHE A 28 24.32 20.91 17.55
N SER A 29 23.88 20.43 18.72
CA SER A 29 22.61 19.71 18.84
C SER A 29 21.41 20.64 18.58
N LYS A 30 20.29 20.07 18.14
CA LYS A 30 19.06 20.81 17.86
C LYS A 30 18.55 21.64 19.03
N ASP A 31 18.75 21.15 20.26
CA ASP A 31 18.34 21.85 21.48
C ASP A 31 19.15 23.14 21.73
N THR A 32 20.42 23.13 21.35
CA THR A 32 21.30 24.29 21.49
C THR A 32 21.00 25.34 20.44
N THR A 33 20.67 24.94 19.22
CA THR A 33 20.36 25.85 18.11
C THR A 33 18.96 26.47 18.22
N ALA A 34 18.04 25.83 18.95
CA ALA A 34 16.67 26.34 19.18
C ALA A 34 16.66 27.70 19.93
N ASN A 35 17.69 27.97 20.75
CA ASN A 35 17.80 29.21 21.54
C ASN A 35 18.59 30.33 20.82
N TRP A 36 18.92 30.15 19.55
CA TRP A 36 19.70 31.12 18.78
C TRP A 36 18.82 32.31 18.30
N PRO A 37 19.43 33.50 18.10
CA PRO A 37 18.71 34.64 17.54
C PRO A 37 18.17 34.32 16.14
N GLY A 38 16.94 34.80 15.83
CA GLY A 38 16.21 34.45 14.60
C GLY A 38 16.88 34.85 13.27
N TRP A 39 17.98 35.60 13.29
CA TRP A 39 18.77 35.95 12.11
C TRP A 39 19.90 34.96 11.78
N LEU A 40 20.19 33.99 12.67
CA LEU A 40 21.14 32.89 12.42
C LEU A 40 20.40 31.70 11.81
N PRO A 41 21.05 30.93 10.90
CA PRO A 41 20.46 29.69 10.40
C PRO A 41 20.32 28.67 11.53
N HIS A 42 19.11 28.13 11.69
CA HIS A 42 18.76 27.15 12.73
C HIS A 42 18.75 25.71 12.20
N ASN A 43 18.66 25.55 10.87
CA ASN A 43 18.48 24.25 10.23
C ASN A 43 19.86 23.58 10.03
N GLY A 44 20.15 22.57 10.83
CA GLY A 44 21.23 21.63 10.59
C GLY A 44 20.84 20.62 9.49
N MET A 45 21.82 19.95 8.89
CA MET A 45 21.58 18.85 7.97
C MET A 45 20.91 17.69 8.72
N THR A 46 19.81 17.19 8.18
CA THR A 46 19.20 15.94 8.67
C THR A 46 20.08 14.79 8.20
N LEU A 47 20.72 14.11 9.12
CA LEU A 47 21.48 12.90 8.82
C LEU A 47 20.51 11.79 8.38
N GLY A 48 20.88 11.06 7.33
CA GLY A 48 20.08 9.92 6.87
C GLY A 48 20.05 8.77 7.87
N LEU A 49 19.17 7.80 7.62
CA LEU A 49 18.94 6.62 8.46
C LEU A 49 20.22 5.85 8.78
N ASP A 50 21.15 5.80 7.85
CA ASP A 50 22.44 5.09 7.97
C ASP A 50 23.38 5.69 9.06
N LEU A 51 23.20 6.98 9.36
CA LEU A 51 24.04 7.71 10.31
C LEU A 51 23.35 7.96 11.66
N GLN A 52 22.02 8.09 11.68
CA GLN A 52 21.24 8.27 12.90
C GLN A 52 20.78 6.95 13.51
N GLY A 53 20.87 5.85 12.76
CA GLY A 53 20.20 4.61 13.11
C GLY A 53 18.68 4.68 12.84
N GLY A 54 18.02 3.56 12.97
CA GLY A 54 16.56 3.48 12.74
C GLY A 54 16.13 2.07 12.37
N SER A 55 14.84 1.91 12.17
CA SER A 55 14.25 0.64 11.75
C SER A 55 13.96 0.64 10.27
N TYR A 56 14.42 -0.41 9.60
CA TYR A 56 14.13 -0.70 8.20
C TYR A 56 13.28 -1.95 8.13
N LEU A 57 12.03 -1.81 7.75
CA LEU A 57 11.07 -2.90 7.68
C LEU A 57 10.57 -3.07 6.25
N LEU A 58 10.63 -4.30 5.75
CA LEU A 58 10.02 -4.70 4.50
C LEU A 58 8.83 -5.61 4.81
N LEU A 59 7.63 -5.08 4.63
CA LEU A 59 6.38 -5.81 4.85
C LEU A 59 5.87 -6.36 3.52
N GLN A 60 5.45 -7.61 3.52
CA GLN A 60 4.88 -8.26 2.34
C GLN A 60 3.47 -8.75 2.63
N VAL A 61 2.56 -8.48 1.69
CA VAL A 61 1.19 -9.01 1.73
C VAL A 61 1.22 -10.48 1.31
N ASN A 62 0.67 -11.36 2.13
CA ASN A 62 0.57 -12.79 1.80
C ASN A 62 -0.57 -13.00 0.80
N LYS A 63 -0.22 -13.29 -0.45
CA LYS A 63 -1.15 -13.50 -1.56
C LYS A 63 -2.14 -14.64 -1.28
N ASP A 64 -1.66 -15.77 -0.75
CA ASP A 64 -2.48 -16.95 -0.52
C ASP A 64 -3.55 -16.67 0.54
N SER A 65 -3.19 -15.95 1.59
CA SER A 65 -4.15 -15.51 2.62
C SER A 65 -5.22 -14.58 2.06
N VAL A 66 -4.84 -13.66 1.16
CA VAL A 66 -5.77 -12.73 0.51
C VAL A 66 -6.75 -13.50 -0.39
N ILE A 67 -6.26 -14.45 -1.18
CA ILE A 67 -7.09 -15.30 -2.04
C ILE A 67 -8.05 -16.13 -1.17
N ALA A 68 -7.53 -16.80 -0.14
CA ALA A 68 -8.33 -17.64 0.75
C ALA A 68 -9.47 -16.85 1.44
N GLU A 69 -9.19 -15.65 1.95
CA GLU A 69 -10.21 -14.81 2.57
C GLU A 69 -11.24 -14.30 1.55
N ARG A 70 -10.79 -13.98 0.33
CA ARG A 70 -11.71 -13.60 -0.76
C ARG A 70 -12.62 -14.75 -1.17
N LEU A 71 -12.11 -15.96 -1.31
CA LEU A 71 -12.89 -17.15 -1.63
C LEU A 71 -13.91 -17.47 -0.53
N LYS A 72 -13.52 -17.31 0.72
CA LYS A 72 -14.41 -17.45 1.86
C LYS A 72 -15.56 -16.43 1.85
N SER A 73 -15.27 -15.17 1.50
CA SER A 73 -16.29 -14.15 1.31
C SER A 73 -17.20 -14.50 0.14
N LEU A 74 -16.64 -14.80 -1.04
CA LEU A 74 -17.39 -15.19 -2.23
C LEU A 74 -18.32 -16.38 -1.98
N ARG A 75 -17.84 -17.38 -1.22
CA ARG A 75 -18.67 -18.54 -0.84
C ARG A 75 -19.89 -18.13 -0.01
N ARG A 76 -19.74 -17.19 0.93
CA ARG A 76 -20.87 -16.68 1.73
C ARG A 76 -21.85 -15.90 0.86
N ASP A 77 -21.31 -15.02 0.02
CA ASP A 77 -22.10 -14.15 -0.88
C ASP A 77 -22.87 -15.00 -1.90
N ALA A 78 -22.21 -15.99 -2.53
CA ALA A 78 -22.83 -16.94 -3.44
C ALA A 78 -23.96 -17.71 -2.79
N ARG A 79 -23.73 -18.23 -1.59
CA ARG A 79 -24.77 -18.94 -0.83
C ARG A 79 -25.97 -18.05 -0.51
N GLN A 80 -25.70 -16.81 -0.11
CA GLN A 80 -26.75 -15.85 0.21
C GLN A 80 -27.58 -15.50 -1.03
N ILE A 81 -26.94 -15.22 -2.16
CA ILE A 81 -27.62 -14.88 -3.41
C ILE A 81 -28.46 -16.05 -3.93
N LEU A 82 -27.90 -17.27 -3.95
CA LEU A 82 -28.62 -18.45 -4.40
C LEU A 82 -29.81 -18.80 -3.47
N ALA A 83 -29.70 -18.54 -2.19
CA ALA A 83 -30.78 -18.72 -1.24
C ALA A 83 -31.90 -17.67 -1.40
N SER A 84 -31.54 -16.41 -1.73
CA SER A 84 -32.52 -15.33 -1.96
C SER A 84 -33.27 -15.43 -3.27
N GLU A 85 -32.68 -16.03 -4.29
CA GLU A 85 -33.27 -16.26 -5.62
C GLU A 85 -33.98 -17.62 -5.66
N ASN A 86 -35.21 -17.65 -5.19
CA ASN A 86 -36.11 -18.85 -5.19
C ASN A 86 -35.59 -20.08 -4.43
N GLY A 87 -34.65 -19.91 -3.50
CA GLY A 87 -34.16 -21.01 -2.68
C GLY A 87 -33.43 -22.09 -3.48
N ILE A 88 -32.56 -21.70 -4.42
CA ILE A 88 -31.80 -22.63 -5.25
C ILE A 88 -30.89 -23.51 -4.39
N GLY A 89 -31.23 -24.81 -4.33
CA GLY A 89 -30.43 -25.82 -3.59
C GLY A 89 -29.03 -25.96 -4.22
N ASN A 90 -27.99 -25.82 -3.40
CA ASN A 90 -26.61 -25.84 -3.91
C ASN A 90 -25.63 -26.46 -2.91
N ILE A 91 -24.57 -27.06 -3.44
CA ILE A 91 -23.38 -27.49 -2.71
C ILE A 91 -22.19 -26.69 -3.27
N ILE A 92 -21.57 -25.86 -2.42
CA ILE A 92 -20.45 -25.03 -2.82
C ILE A 92 -19.16 -25.60 -2.26
N THR A 93 -18.26 -26.02 -3.14
CA THR A 93 -16.90 -26.44 -2.84
C THR A 93 -15.93 -25.32 -3.18
N THR A 94 -14.92 -25.16 -2.34
CA THR A 94 -13.87 -24.15 -2.56
C THR A 94 -12.64 -24.85 -3.11
N ASP A 95 -12.21 -24.44 -4.29
CA ASP A 95 -10.99 -24.88 -4.93
C ASP A 95 -9.85 -23.85 -4.69
N ALA A 96 -8.64 -24.13 -5.17
CA ALA A 96 -7.48 -23.24 -4.98
C ALA A 96 -7.70 -21.82 -5.57
N ASP A 97 -8.39 -21.71 -6.72
CA ASP A 97 -8.55 -20.48 -7.48
C ASP A 97 -9.99 -19.99 -7.56
N GLY A 98 -10.95 -20.72 -6.99
CA GLY A 98 -12.36 -20.40 -7.19
C GLY A 98 -13.31 -21.24 -6.36
N LEU A 99 -14.56 -21.16 -6.77
CA LEU A 99 -15.68 -21.92 -6.23
C LEU A 99 -16.22 -22.85 -7.30
N SER A 100 -16.56 -24.07 -6.91
CA SER A 100 -17.32 -25.03 -7.71
C SER A 100 -18.70 -25.19 -7.06
N ILE A 101 -19.76 -24.95 -7.82
CA ILE A 101 -21.13 -24.91 -7.34
C ILE A 101 -21.90 -26.02 -8.07
N GLU A 102 -22.35 -27.01 -7.32
CA GLU A 102 -23.20 -28.07 -7.77
C GLU A 102 -24.66 -27.74 -7.40
N LEU A 103 -25.54 -27.72 -8.38
CA LEU A 103 -26.95 -27.45 -8.17
C LEU A 103 -27.71 -28.74 -7.88
N THR A 104 -28.63 -28.69 -6.92
CA THR A 104 -29.49 -29.82 -6.59
C THR A 104 -30.49 -30.08 -7.73
N ASP A 105 -30.95 -29.03 -8.40
CA ASP A 105 -31.89 -29.10 -9.52
C ASP A 105 -31.25 -28.48 -10.80
N PRO A 106 -30.96 -29.30 -11.83
CA PRO A 106 -30.38 -28.82 -13.07
C PRO A 106 -31.25 -27.83 -13.85
N THR A 107 -32.57 -27.84 -13.62
CA THR A 107 -33.52 -26.93 -14.32
C THR A 107 -33.34 -25.49 -13.90
N GLN A 108 -32.79 -25.23 -12.71
CA GLN A 108 -32.55 -23.88 -12.16
C GLN A 108 -31.21 -23.28 -12.60
N LYS A 109 -30.46 -23.94 -13.48
CA LYS A 109 -29.12 -23.53 -13.90
C LYS A 109 -29.07 -22.11 -14.46
N ALA A 110 -30.02 -21.76 -15.36
CA ALA A 110 -30.06 -20.43 -15.96
C ALA A 110 -30.32 -19.33 -14.90
N ALA A 111 -31.21 -19.61 -13.94
CA ALA A 111 -31.47 -18.71 -12.82
C ALA A 111 -30.24 -18.56 -11.92
N ALA A 112 -29.55 -19.67 -11.63
CA ALA A 112 -28.33 -19.66 -10.83
C ALA A 112 -27.20 -18.87 -11.51
N GLN A 113 -27.01 -19.03 -12.81
CA GLN A 113 -26.01 -18.26 -13.58
C GLN A 113 -26.30 -16.76 -13.51
N THR A 114 -27.56 -16.36 -13.72
CA THR A 114 -27.95 -14.93 -13.62
C THR A 114 -27.77 -14.39 -12.21
N ALA A 115 -28.09 -15.17 -11.21
CA ALA A 115 -27.88 -14.80 -9.80
C ALA A 115 -26.39 -14.63 -9.48
N LEU A 116 -25.53 -15.58 -9.91
CA LEU A 116 -24.10 -15.53 -9.67
C LEU A 116 -23.41 -14.37 -10.39
N GLN A 117 -23.93 -13.90 -11.53
CA GLN A 117 -23.39 -12.70 -12.19
C GLN A 117 -23.53 -11.44 -11.34
N LYS A 118 -24.48 -11.40 -10.39
CA LYS A 118 -24.63 -10.30 -9.42
C LYS A 118 -23.48 -10.25 -8.40
N LEU A 119 -22.68 -11.33 -8.30
CA LEU A 119 -21.44 -11.32 -7.49
C LEU A 119 -20.33 -10.45 -8.07
N GLN A 120 -20.39 -10.13 -9.38
CA GLN A 120 -19.47 -9.21 -10.00
C GLN A 120 -19.61 -7.84 -9.33
N PRO A 121 -18.55 -7.26 -8.76
CA PRO A 121 -18.66 -5.93 -8.17
C PRO A 121 -19.06 -4.95 -9.26
N SER A 122 -20.27 -4.41 -9.16
CA SER A 122 -20.70 -3.30 -10.02
C SER A 122 -19.82 -2.11 -9.64
N GLY A 123 -18.84 -1.79 -10.43
CA GLY A 123 -17.99 -0.59 -10.54
C GLY A 123 -18.00 0.54 -9.53
N VAL A 124 -18.20 0.30 -8.22
CA VAL A 124 -18.26 1.34 -7.18
C VAL A 124 -16.89 1.65 -6.57
N PHE A 125 -15.88 0.85 -6.80
CA PHE A 125 -14.49 1.24 -6.55
C PHE A 125 -13.84 1.64 -7.87
N GLY A 126 -14.34 2.77 -8.41
CA GLY A 126 -13.86 3.40 -9.62
C GLY A 126 -12.45 3.93 -9.47
N VAL A 127 -11.47 3.12 -9.84
CA VAL A 127 -10.27 3.60 -10.50
C VAL A 127 -10.11 2.72 -11.75
N GLY A 128 -10.64 3.23 -12.83
CA GLY A 128 -10.31 2.95 -14.21
C GLY A 128 -10.12 1.49 -14.58
N GLY A 129 -11.15 0.81 -15.03
CA GLY A 129 -10.95 -0.38 -15.79
C GLY A 129 -12.10 -1.38 -15.64
N ASN A 130 -12.52 -1.88 -16.76
CA ASN A 130 -13.42 -3.02 -16.98
C ASN A 130 -12.78 -4.34 -16.48
N SER A 131 -12.12 -4.34 -15.31
CA SER A 131 -11.48 -5.54 -14.79
C SER A 131 -12.54 -6.47 -14.21
N GLN A 132 -12.82 -7.52 -14.95
CA GLN A 132 -13.64 -8.60 -14.45
C GLN A 132 -12.88 -9.30 -13.31
N GLU A 133 -13.26 -9.02 -12.06
CA GLU A 133 -12.67 -9.69 -10.89
C GLU A 133 -12.95 -11.20 -10.95
N LEU A 134 -14.14 -11.57 -11.43
CA LEU A 134 -14.62 -12.94 -11.46
C LEU A 134 -14.77 -13.44 -12.90
N VAL A 135 -14.38 -14.68 -13.11
CA VAL A 135 -14.59 -15.43 -14.36
C VAL A 135 -15.60 -16.54 -14.06
N PHE A 136 -16.71 -16.50 -14.76
CA PHE A 136 -17.74 -17.52 -14.65
C PHE A 136 -17.53 -18.57 -15.73
N GLY A 137 -17.70 -19.83 -15.37
CA GLY A 137 -17.54 -20.97 -16.26
C GLY A 137 -18.41 -22.13 -15.86
N GLU A 138 -18.26 -23.20 -16.60
CA GLU A 138 -18.93 -24.48 -16.34
C GLU A 138 -17.93 -25.60 -16.53
N THR A 139 -17.99 -26.60 -15.65
CA THR A 139 -17.22 -27.84 -15.81
C THR A 139 -17.98 -28.81 -16.73
N PRO A 140 -17.27 -29.76 -17.37
CA PRO A 140 -17.91 -30.84 -18.17
C PRO A 140 -18.97 -31.61 -17.39
N ASP A 141 -18.85 -31.68 -16.07
CA ASP A 141 -19.79 -32.33 -15.16
C ASP A 141 -21.03 -31.51 -14.87
N GLY A 142 -21.20 -30.35 -15.52
CA GLY A 142 -22.38 -29.48 -15.37
C GLY A 142 -22.36 -28.57 -14.14
N LYS A 143 -21.28 -28.54 -13.36
CA LYS A 143 -21.14 -27.67 -12.22
C LYS A 143 -20.76 -26.25 -12.66
N LEU A 144 -21.32 -25.24 -12.00
CA LEU A 144 -20.97 -23.85 -12.22
C LEU A 144 -19.67 -23.51 -11.51
N THR A 145 -18.79 -22.78 -12.18
CA THR A 145 -17.53 -22.34 -11.57
C THR A 145 -17.45 -20.82 -11.52
N VAL A 146 -16.93 -20.30 -10.41
CA VAL A 146 -16.63 -18.88 -10.21
C VAL A 146 -15.17 -18.79 -9.81
N LYS A 147 -14.33 -18.29 -10.70
CA LYS A 147 -12.89 -18.19 -10.47
C LYS A 147 -12.47 -16.72 -10.33
N LEU A 148 -11.44 -16.49 -9.51
CA LEU A 148 -10.77 -15.19 -9.45
C LEU A 148 -9.89 -15.01 -10.70
N SER A 149 -10.05 -13.88 -11.39
CA SER A 149 -9.16 -13.55 -12.50
C SER A 149 -7.78 -13.12 -11.99
N ALA A 150 -6.75 -13.33 -12.79
CA ALA A 150 -5.39 -12.87 -12.48
C ALA A 150 -5.36 -11.35 -12.30
N GLN A 151 -6.11 -10.62 -13.12
CA GLN A 151 -6.23 -9.16 -13.01
C GLN A 151 -6.93 -8.76 -11.72
N GLY A 152 -8.04 -9.40 -11.36
CA GLY A 152 -8.77 -9.12 -10.13
C GLY A 152 -7.92 -9.37 -8.88
N ILE A 153 -7.10 -10.42 -8.87
CA ILE A 153 -6.14 -10.67 -7.79
C ILE A 153 -5.10 -9.54 -7.73
N SER A 154 -4.55 -9.12 -8.87
CA SER A 154 -3.55 -8.04 -8.94
C SER A 154 -4.11 -6.70 -8.45
N ASP A 155 -5.32 -6.34 -8.87
CA ASP A 155 -5.98 -5.09 -8.48
C ASP A 155 -6.29 -5.10 -6.98
N ARG A 156 -6.74 -6.23 -6.45
CA ARG A 156 -6.99 -6.39 -5.02
C ARG A 156 -5.71 -6.28 -4.19
N MET A 157 -4.62 -6.92 -4.63
CA MET A 157 -3.31 -6.79 -3.99
C MET A 157 -2.85 -5.32 -3.96
N SER A 158 -2.99 -4.63 -5.10
CA SER A 158 -2.65 -3.21 -5.22
C SER A 158 -3.46 -2.34 -4.26
N SER A 159 -4.76 -2.59 -4.15
CA SER A 159 -5.65 -1.88 -3.23
C SER A 159 -5.29 -2.15 -1.77
N LEU A 160 -5.01 -3.40 -1.40
CA LEU A 160 -4.59 -3.77 -0.05
C LEU A 160 -3.27 -3.13 0.34
N VAL A 161 -2.29 -3.10 -0.57
CA VAL A 161 -1.00 -2.42 -0.34
C VAL A 161 -1.22 -0.93 -0.11
N ALA A 162 -2.07 -0.27 -0.92
CA ALA A 162 -2.39 1.14 -0.74
C ALA A 162 -3.07 1.41 0.62
N GLN A 163 -4.05 0.61 1.00
CA GLN A 163 -4.71 0.71 2.30
C GLN A 163 -3.73 0.45 3.47
N SER A 164 -2.83 -0.53 3.31
CA SER A 164 -1.80 -0.83 4.31
C SER A 164 -0.86 0.36 4.53
N ILE A 165 -0.47 1.05 3.46
CA ILE A 165 0.37 2.25 3.55
C ILE A 165 -0.33 3.33 4.39
N GLU A 166 -1.61 3.58 4.15
CA GLU A 166 -2.39 4.58 4.91
C GLU A 166 -2.50 4.21 6.39
N VAL A 167 -2.78 2.93 6.68
CA VAL A 167 -2.85 2.44 8.07
C VAL A 167 -1.50 2.55 8.77
N ILE A 168 -0.42 2.16 8.08
CA ILE A 168 0.94 2.24 8.64
C ILE A 168 1.31 3.71 8.88
N ARG A 169 1.06 4.60 7.91
CA ARG A 169 1.32 6.04 8.05
C ARG A 169 0.63 6.59 9.29
N LYS A 170 -0.67 6.35 9.42
CA LYS A 170 -1.43 6.81 10.58
C LYS A 170 -0.85 6.31 11.91
N ARG A 171 -0.47 5.03 12.00
CA ARG A 171 0.11 4.46 13.21
C ARG A 171 1.50 5.03 13.54
N VAL A 172 2.31 5.27 12.52
CA VAL A 172 3.65 5.83 12.69
C VAL A 172 3.58 7.30 13.10
N ASP A 173 2.64 8.06 12.52
CA ASP A 173 2.38 9.46 12.90
C ASP A 173 1.84 9.56 14.34
N GLU A 174 0.99 8.63 14.79
CA GLU A 174 0.48 8.57 16.17
C GLU A 174 1.60 8.33 17.21
N VAL A 175 2.68 7.66 16.83
CA VAL A 175 3.86 7.45 17.69
C VAL A 175 4.75 8.69 17.77
N GLY A 176 4.53 9.69 16.92
CA GLY A 176 5.28 10.95 16.92
C GLY A 176 6.68 10.82 16.32
N THR A 177 6.90 9.89 15.40
CA THR A 177 8.17 9.73 14.70
C THR A 177 8.43 10.86 13.72
N THR A 178 9.66 11.33 13.68
CA THR A 178 10.08 12.40 12.78
C THR A 178 10.23 11.83 11.37
N GLU A 179 9.39 12.27 10.43
CA GLU A 179 9.48 12.02 8.98
C GLU A 179 9.76 10.56 8.57
N PRO A 180 8.83 9.62 8.84
CA PRO A 180 8.98 8.24 8.38
C PRO A 180 8.87 8.17 6.85
N THR A 181 9.70 7.35 6.23
CA THR A 181 9.59 7.08 4.80
C THR A 181 8.79 5.79 4.59
N ILE A 182 7.61 5.90 3.98
CA ILE A 182 6.75 4.76 3.67
C ILE A 182 6.54 4.72 2.17
N GLN A 183 7.04 3.66 1.53
CA GLN A 183 7.02 3.53 0.07
C GLN A 183 6.51 2.15 -0.35
N ARG A 184 5.75 2.13 -1.44
CA ARG A 184 5.39 0.89 -2.10
C ARG A 184 6.60 0.32 -2.83
N GLN A 185 6.85 -0.98 -2.65
CA GLN A 185 7.90 -1.70 -3.36
C GLN A 185 7.30 -2.88 -4.14
N GLY A 186 7.19 -2.74 -5.45
CA GLY A 186 6.53 -3.73 -6.30
C GLY A 186 5.02 -3.73 -6.14
N THR A 187 4.40 -4.90 -6.33
CA THR A 187 2.95 -5.10 -6.31
C THR A 187 2.40 -5.50 -4.94
N ASP A 188 3.24 -6.06 -4.07
CA ASP A 188 2.85 -6.78 -2.85
C ASP A 188 3.62 -6.36 -1.60
N ARG A 189 4.56 -5.39 -1.71
CA ARG A 189 5.43 -5.01 -0.60
C ARG A 189 5.35 -3.54 -0.26
N VAL A 190 5.57 -3.23 1.02
CA VAL A 190 5.70 -1.89 1.57
C VAL A 190 7.01 -1.79 2.33
N LEU A 191 7.80 -0.80 1.95
CA LEU A 191 9.01 -0.42 2.65
C LEU A 191 8.67 0.66 3.68
N VAL A 192 9.03 0.43 4.92
CA VAL A 192 8.86 1.38 6.03
C VAL A 192 10.21 1.65 6.65
N GLN A 193 10.63 2.91 6.62
CA GLN A 193 11.86 3.38 7.25
C GLN A 193 11.49 4.39 8.32
N VAL A 194 11.84 4.08 9.55
CA VAL A 194 11.59 4.94 10.71
C VAL A 194 12.94 5.36 11.26
N PRO A 195 13.30 6.67 11.23
CA PRO A 195 14.52 7.14 11.83
C PRO A 195 14.51 6.88 13.34
N GLY A 196 15.70 6.69 13.91
CA GLY A 196 15.85 6.46 15.36
C GLY A 196 15.38 7.66 16.16
N PHE A 197 14.84 7.39 17.34
CA PHE A 197 14.53 8.42 18.32
C PHE A 197 15.85 8.87 18.97
N ASN A 198 16.11 10.17 18.98
CA ASN A 198 17.14 10.79 19.82
C ASN A 198 16.52 11.21 21.14
#